data_37e63d509e8873a2fdffbd63b32cc60d
#
_entry.id   37e63d509e8873a2fdffbd63b32cc60d
#
_cell.length_a   1.000
_cell.length_b   1.000
_cell.length_c   1.000
_cell.angle_alpha   90.00
_cell.angle_beta   90.00
_cell.angle_gamma   90.00
#
_symmetry.space_group_name_H-M   'P 1'
#
loop_
_entity.id
_entity.type
_entity.pdbx_description
1 polymer ?
#
loop_
_entity_poly.entity_id
_entity_poly.type
_entity_poly.pdbx_seq_one_letter_code
_entity_poly.pdbx_strand_id
1 'polypeptide(L)'
;MVASPHIAHFFVTALQQRCSVITNPANGETVIIDGGGDSDRIIQWIDSGIGQADDEIGSFEGERKVVALINTHAHFDHSGHIPYLKEHYSLEWWLHEDDFFLQSLAQESGRRWGFSLPEPAVAENTWKHGEVHTFADMEFEIIHTPGHTLGGCCLRLIVDDGPDHLFAGDTLFQGSIGRTDLPNSGGDLELLLRMIRERLWPLDEDTIVHPGHGPLTTIGQEKRTNPFLNDGFRGRG
;
A
#
# COMPACT_ATOMS: atom_id res chain seq x y z
N MET A 1 17.31 11.88 -6.07
CA MET A 1 17.15 12.50 -4.72
C MET A 1 15.97 13.44 -4.79
N VAL A 2 14.95 13.17 -4.03
CA VAL A 2 13.66 13.83 -4.18
C VAL A 2 13.44 14.76 -2.99
N ALA A 3 13.19 16.05 -3.28
CA ALA A 3 12.50 16.94 -2.34
C ALA A 3 11.22 16.25 -1.85
N SER A 4 10.74 16.60 -0.65
CA SER A 4 9.56 15.97 -0.05
C SER A 4 8.45 15.69 -1.08
N PRO A 5 8.02 14.44 -1.27
CA PRO A 5 6.99 14.10 -2.24
C PRO A 5 5.65 14.72 -1.86
N HIS A 6 4.77 14.93 -2.83
CA HIS A 6 3.36 15.18 -2.55
C HIS A 6 2.64 13.84 -2.47
N ILE A 7 2.00 13.54 -1.35
CA ILE A 7 1.27 12.30 -1.11
C ILE A 7 -0.18 12.63 -0.85
N ALA A 8 -1.07 12.17 -1.72
CA ALA A 8 -2.51 12.30 -1.57
C ALA A 8 -3.12 10.94 -1.26
N HIS A 9 -4.05 10.88 -0.30
CA HIS A 9 -4.75 9.68 0.09
C HIS A 9 -6.22 9.75 -0.29
N PHE A 10 -6.72 8.63 -0.81
CA PHE A 10 -8.13 8.41 -1.08
C PHE A 10 -8.60 7.22 -0.23
N PHE A 11 -9.56 7.46 0.65
CA PHE A 11 -10.22 6.38 1.39
C PHE A 11 -11.33 5.83 0.52
N VAL A 12 -11.05 4.69 -0.10
CA VAL A 12 -11.91 4.12 -1.13
C VAL A 12 -12.82 3.04 -0.56
N THR A 13 -13.97 2.88 -1.17
CA THR A 13 -15.01 1.92 -0.83
C THR A 13 -15.59 2.08 0.59
N ALA A 14 -16.58 1.27 0.94
CA ALA A 14 -17.13 1.20 2.30
C ALA A 14 -16.13 0.64 3.33
N LEU A 15 -15.02 0.03 2.87
CA LEU A 15 -13.97 -0.50 3.74
C LEU A 15 -12.96 0.57 4.14
N GLN A 16 -13.02 1.77 3.54
CA GLN A 16 -12.10 2.88 3.83
C GLN A 16 -10.63 2.48 3.65
N GLN A 17 -10.37 1.69 2.58
CA GLN A 17 -9.01 1.32 2.21
C GLN A 17 -8.26 2.56 1.69
N ARG A 18 -6.99 2.68 2.02
CA ARG A 18 -6.15 3.80 1.64
C ARG A 18 -5.46 3.53 0.30
N CYS A 19 -5.97 4.12 -0.77
CA CYS A 19 -5.21 4.28 -2.01
C CYS A 19 -4.31 5.52 -1.89
N SER A 20 -3.02 5.38 -2.19
CA SER A 20 -2.05 6.49 -2.12
C SER A 20 -1.58 6.89 -3.50
N VAL A 21 -1.66 8.19 -3.80
CA VAL A 21 -1.16 8.80 -5.03
C VAL A 21 0.02 9.68 -4.69
N ILE A 22 1.22 9.29 -5.16
CA ILE A 22 2.48 9.93 -4.79
C ILE A 22 3.05 10.61 -6.02
N THR A 23 3.17 11.93 -5.95
CA THR A 23 3.68 12.75 -7.05
C THR A 23 5.07 13.29 -6.69
N ASN A 24 6.02 13.15 -7.61
CA ASN A 24 7.29 13.85 -7.54
C ASN A 24 7.10 15.31 -7.96
N PRO A 25 7.28 16.28 -7.05
CA PRO A 25 7.04 17.69 -7.36
C PRO A 25 7.99 18.27 -8.43
N ALA A 26 9.12 17.62 -8.67
CA ALA A 26 10.11 18.11 -9.63
C ALA A 26 9.69 17.90 -11.09
N ASN A 27 8.88 16.85 -11.38
CA ASN A 27 8.54 16.48 -12.76
C ASN A 27 7.06 16.14 -12.97
N GLY A 28 6.24 16.08 -11.91
CA GLY A 28 4.82 15.70 -11.96
C GLY A 28 4.58 14.20 -12.18
N GLU A 29 5.63 13.39 -12.27
CA GLU A 29 5.45 11.95 -12.38
C GLU A 29 4.87 11.38 -11.09
N THR A 30 3.97 10.40 -11.25
CA THR A 30 3.06 9.97 -10.20
C THR A 30 2.99 8.45 -10.13
N VAL A 31 2.99 7.92 -8.91
CA VAL A 31 2.82 6.50 -8.59
C VAL A 31 1.49 6.31 -7.88
N ILE A 32 0.73 5.28 -8.24
CA ILE A 32 -0.48 4.87 -7.50
C ILE A 32 -0.17 3.58 -6.75
N ILE A 33 -0.43 3.61 -5.43
CA ILE A 33 -0.30 2.44 -4.55
C ILE A 33 -1.69 1.99 -4.11
N ASP A 34 -1.99 0.69 -4.26
CA ASP A 34 -3.20 0.03 -3.78
C ASP A 34 -4.50 0.65 -4.33
N GLY A 35 -4.66 0.64 -5.65
CA GLY A 35 -5.84 1.13 -6.37
C GLY A 35 -7.06 0.21 -6.24
N GLY A 36 -7.58 0.03 -5.02
CA GLY A 36 -8.59 -0.98 -4.70
C GLY A 36 -10.03 -0.59 -5.01
N GLY A 37 -10.33 0.71 -5.15
CA GLY A 37 -11.69 1.19 -5.38
C GLY A 37 -11.75 2.61 -5.93
N ASP A 38 -12.96 3.08 -6.21
CA ASP A 38 -13.28 4.48 -6.59
C ASP A 38 -12.35 5.08 -7.68
N SER A 39 -11.91 4.23 -8.65
CA SER A 39 -10.93 4.62 -9.68
C SER A 39 -11.36 5.85 -10.47
N ASP A 40 -12.65 6.01 -10.78
CA ASP A 40 -13.15 7.19 -11.51
C ASP A 40 -12.87 8.49 -10.75
N ARG A 41 -13.04 8.50 -9.43
CA ARG A 41 -12.73 9.64 -8.56
C ARG A 41 -11.24 9.96 -8.58
N ILE A 42 -10.40 8.92 -8.48
CA ILE A 42 -8.93 9.06 -8.47
C ILE A 42 -8.44 9.57 -9.82
N ILE A 43 -8.90 8.97 -10.93
CA ILE A 43 -8.58 9.38 -12.30
C ILE A 43 -8.99 10.84 -12.54
N GLN A 44 -10.22 11.20 -12.17
CA GLN A 44 -10.71 12.58 -12.37
C GLN A 44 -9.85 13.59 -11.61
N TRP A 45 -9.45 13.28 -10.38
CA TRP A 45 -8.57 14.15 -9.59
C TRP A 45 -7.16 14.25 -10.18
N ILE A 46 -6.58 13.14 -10.63
CA ILE A 46 -5.25 13.13 -11.24
C ILE A 46 -5.23 13.89 -12.55
N ASP A 47 -6.16 13.57 -13.47
CA ASP A 47 -6.11 14.07 -14.87
C ASP A 47 -6.66 15.49 -15.03
N SER A 48 -7.60 15.89 -14.18
CA SER A 48 -8.33 17.14 -14.35
C SER A 48 -8.27 18.09 -13.15
N GLY A 49 -7.68 17.67 -12.04
CA GLY A 49 -7.68 18.42 -10.78
C GLY A 49 -9.09 18.61 -10.19
N ILE A 50 -10.07 17.83 -10.63
CA ILE A 50 -11.47 17.95 -10.17
C ILE A 50 -11.68 17.03 -8.96
N GLY A 51 -12.27 17.58 -7.90
CA GLY A 51 -12.47 16.88 -6.63
C GLY A 51 -11.37 17.20 -5.65
N GLN A 52 -11.25 16.35 -4.62
CA GLN A 52 -10.22 16.49 -3.60
C GLN A 52 -9.82 15.11 -3.07
N ALA A 53 -8.58 14.98 -2.64
CA ALA A 53 -8.13 13.86 -1.82
C ALA A 53 -8.75 13.95 -0.41
N ASP A 54 -8.75 12.85 0.32
CA ASP A 54 -9.27 12.84 1.69
C ASP A 54 -8.22 13.32 2.70
N ASP A 55 -6.94 13.13 2.38
CA ASP A 55 -5.81 13.60 3.18
C ASP A 55 -4.60 13.84 2.27
N GLU A 56 -3.77 14.84 2.58
CA GLU A 56 -2.61 15.19 1.78
C GLU A 56 -1.40 15.56 2.66
N ILE A 57 -0.21 15.12 2.23
CA ILE A 57 1.08 15.51 2.78
C ILE A 57 1.87 16.24 1.70
N GLY A 58 2.36 17.43 2.01
CA GLY A 58 2.99 18.31 1.03
C GLY A 58 1.97 18.98 0.13
N SER A 59 2.42 19.53 -0.99
CA SER A 59 1.56 20.15 -1.99
C SER A 59 2.18 20.04 -3.38
N PHE A 60 1.34 19.95 -4.39
CA PHE A 60 1.78 19.97 -5.78
C PHE A 60 0.75 20.71 -6.64
N GLU A 61 1.23 21.72 -7.37
CA GLU A 61 0.45 22.45 -8.37
C GLU A 61 1.03 22.15 -9.75
N GLY A 62 0.32 21.38 -10.55
CA GLY A 62 0.78 21.00 -11.89
C GLY A 62 0.01 19.82 -12.47
N GLU A 63 0.38 19.45 -13.68
CA GLU A 63 -0.14 18.25 -14.33
C GLU A 63 0.55 17.02 -13.75
N ARG A 64 -0.24 15.98 -13.45
CA ARG A 64 0.25 14.68 -12.99
C ARG A 64 0.32 13.71 -14.14
N LYS A 65 1.39 12.94 -14.18
CA LYS A 65 1.60 11.86 -15.16
C LYS A 65 1.81 10.56 -14.42
N VAL A 66 0.83 9.68 -14.41
CA VAL A 66 0.96 8.35 -13.79
C VAL A 66 1.96 7.52 -14.59
N VAL A 67 2.97 6.98 -13.91
CA VAL A 67 4.05 6.18 -14.49
C VAL A 67 4.18 4.79 -13.90
N ALA A 68 3.53 4.52 -12.76
CA ALA A 68 3.55 3.21 -12.12
C ALA A 68 2.26 2.91 -11.34
N LEU A 69 1.85 1.65 -11.39
CA LEU A 69 0.81 1.02 -10.58
C LEU A 69 1.47 -0.07 -9.75
N ILE A 70 1.48 0.09 -8.43
CA ILE A 70 2.17 -0.84 -7.52
C ILE A 70 1.27 -1.19 -6.34
N ASN A 71 1.38 -2.41 -5.83
CA ASN A 71 0.55 -2.86 -4.73
C ASN A 71 1.34 -3.47 -3.59
N THR A 72 0.89 -3.19 -2.37
CA THR A 72 1.42 -3.85 -1.17
C THR A 72 1.03 -5.31 -1.12
N HIS A 73 -0.20 -5.66 -1.51
CA HIS A 73 -0.72 -7.02 -1.57
C HIS A 73 -1.97 -7.09 -2.45
N ALA A 74 -2.53 -8.29 -2.66
CA ALA A 74 -3.59 -8.50 -3.64
C ALA A 74 -4.98 -8.78 -3.07
N HIS A 75 -5.30 -8.37 -1.83
CA HIS A 75 -6.69 -8.42 -1.40
C HIS A 75 -7.56 -7.52 -2.28
N PHE A 76 -8.83 -7.91 -2.43
CA PHE A 76 -9.74 -7.28 -3.38
C PHE A 76 -9.95 -5.78 -3.15
N ASP A 77 -9.89 -5.33 -1.92
CA ASP A 77 -10.03 -3.92 -1.55
C ASP A 77 -8.76 -3.09 -1.81
N HIS A 78 -7.61 -3.74 -2.05
CA HIS A 78 -6.36 -3.11 -2.50
C HIS A 78 -6.14 -3.24 -4.00
N SER A 79 -6.70 -4.27 -4.66
CA SER A 79 -6.43 -4.57 -6.07
C SER A 79 -7.67 -4.51 -6.99
N GLY A 80 -8.87 -4.35 -6.42
CA GLY A 80 -10.12 -4.53 -7.15
C GLY A 80 -10.35 -3.59 -8.32
N HIS A 81 -9.82 -2.37 -8.29
CA HIS A 81 -9.93 -1.39 -9.39
C HIS A 81 -8.63 -1.24 -10.20
N ILE A 82 -7.61 -2.03 -9.94
CA ILE A 82 -6.40 -2.08 -10.77
C ILE A 82 -6.71 -2.32 -12.26
N PRO A 83 -7.68 -3.18 -12.66
CA PRO A 83 -8.02 -3.33 -14.08
C PRO A 83 -8.39 -2.02 -14.77
N TYR A 84 -9.17 -1.15 -14.11
CA TYR A 84 -9.56 0.15 -14.67
C TYR A 84 -8.39 1.13 -14.77
N LEU A 85 -7.51 1.15 -13.75
CA LEU A 85 -6.32 2.00 -13.75
C LEU A 85 -5.32 1.55 -14.81
N LYS A 86 -5.12 0.25 -14.98
CA LYS A 86 -4.28 -0.33 -16.04
C LYS A 86 -4.77 0.07 -17.43
N GLU A 87 -6.06 -0.07 -17.68
CA GLU A 87 -6.67 0.27 -18.96
C GLU A 87 -6.53 1.79 -19.25
N HIS A 88 -6.87 2.63 -18.26
CA HIS A 88 -6.86 4.07 -18.42
C HIS A 88 -5.46 4.65 -18.69
N TYR A 89 -4.47 4.24 -17.88
CA TYR A 89 -3.10 4.75 -17.99
C TYR A 89 -2.21 3.94 -18.94
N SER A 90 -2.67 2.80 -19.44
CA SER A 90 -1.91 1.86 -20.29
C SER A 90 -0.60 1.43 -19.62
N LEU A 91 -0.65 1.08 -18.35
CA LEU A 91 0.49 0.71 -17.53
C LEU A 91 0.46 -0.76 -17.11
N GLU A 92 1.66 -1.31 -16.90
CA GLU A 92 1.84 -2.61 -16.25
C GLU A 92 1.69 -2.45 -14.72
N TRP A 93 1.34 -3.56 -14.05
CA TRP A 93 1.12 -3.60 -12.61
C TRP A 93 2.20 -4.42 -11.90
N TRP A 94 2.64 -3.93 -10.74
CA TRP A 94 3.64 -4.55 -9.90
C TRP A 94 3.02 -5.15 -8.64
N LEU A 95 3.34 -6.44 -8.39
CA LEU A 95 2.86 -7.20 -7.23
C LEU A 95 3.88 -8.29 -6.89
N HIS A 96 4.02 -8.66 -5.61
CA HIS A 96 4.84 -9.79 -5.22
C HIS A 96 4.28 -11.11 -5.75
N GLU A 97 5.14 -11.99 -6.29
CA GLU A 97 4.74 -13.23 -6.96
C GLU A 97 3.94 -14.19 -6.06
N ASP A 98 4.21 -14.19 -4.75
CA ASP A 98 3.48 -15.02 -3.79
C ASP A 98 2.01 -14.60 -3.60
N ASP A 99 1.59 -13.44 -4.11
CA ASP A 99 0.18 -12.98 -4.14
C ASP A 99 -0.50 -13.13 -5.52
N PHE A 100 0.17 -13.69 -6.53
CA PHE A 100 -0.44 -13.88 -7.86
C PHE A 100 -1.67 -14.79 -7.82
N PHE A 101 -1.71 -15.78 -6.92
CA PHE A 101 -2.91 -16.58 -6.73
C PHE A 101 -4.05 -15.75 -6.14
N LEU A 102 -3.75 -14.81 -5.23
CA LEU A 102 -4.73 -14.01 -4.51
C LEU A 102 -5.38 -12.96 -5.44
N GLN A 103 -4.60 -12.36 -6.37
CA GLN A 103 -5.17 -11.45 -7.37
C GLN A 103 -6.29 -12.10 -8.17
N SER A 104 -6.15 -13.38 -8.54
CA SER A 104 -7.17 -14.10 -9.30
C SER A 104 -8.49 -14.34 -8.52
N LEU A 105 -8.44 -14.21 -7.20
CA LEU A 105 -9.60 -14.40 -6.31
C LEU A 105 -10.31 -13.07 -5.97
N ALA A 106 -9.79 -11.92 -6.43
CA ALA A 106 -10.30 -10.60 -6.03
C ALA A 106 -11.81 -10.45 -6.32
N GLN A 107 -12.29 -10.86 -7.50
CA GLN A 107 -13.70 -10.76 -7.86
C GLN A 107 -14.59 -11.66 -6.98
N GLU A 108 -14.17 -12.90 -6.71
CA GLU A 108 -14.93 -13.81 -5.86
C GLU A 108 -14.95 -13.34 -4.41
N SER A 109 -13.82 -12.90 -3.90
CA SER A 109 -13.69 -12.35 -2.55
C SER A 109 -14.52 -11.08 -2.40
N GLY A 110 -14.41 -10.12 -3.31
CA GLY A 110 -15.23 -8.91 -3.30
C GLY A 110 -16.72 -9.20 -3.30
N ARG A 111 -17.18 -10.16 -4.10
CA ARG A 111 -18.60 -10.57 -4.13
C ARG A 111 -19.09 -11.07 -2.77
N ARG A 112 -18.27 -11.79 -2.01
CA ARG A 112 -18.61 -12.25 -0.65
C ARG A 112 -18.83 -11.10 0.33
N TRP A 113 -18.19 -9.95 0.08
CA TRP A 113 -18.35 -8.72 0.84
C TRP A 113 -19.36 -7.74 0.22
N GLY A 114 -20.07 -8.14 -0.84
CA GLY A 114 -21.10 -7.33 -1.49
C GLY A 114 -20.59 -6.36 -2.54
N PHE A 115 -19.31 -6.49 -2.96
CA PHE A 115 -18.73 -5.68 -4.03
C PHE A 115 -18.91 -6.35 -5.40
N SER A 116 -19.15 -5.52 -6.42
CA SER A 116 -19.14 -5.93 -7.82
C SER A 116 -17.84 -5.42 -8.46
N LEU A 117 -16.87 -6.29 -8.62
CA LEU A 117 -15.56 -5.95 -9.17
C LEU A 117 -15.43 -6.45 -10.62
N PRO A 118 -14.57 -5.80 -11.43
CA PRO A 118 -14.23 -6.28 -12.76
C PRO A 118 -13.51 -7.63 -12.71
N GLU A 119 -13.26 -8.21 -13.86
CA GLU A 119 -12.37 -9.36 -13.96
C GLU A 119 -10.96 -8.96 -13.46
N PRO A 120 -10.32 -9.80 -12.62
CA PRO A 120 -9.05 -9.44 -12.01
C PRO A 120 -7.95 -9.15 -13.05
N ALA A 121 -7.15 -8.13 -12.81
CA ALA A 121 -5.94 -7.90 -13.57
C ALA A 121 -4.89 -8.98 -13.29
N VAL A 122 -3.95 -9.14 -14.21
CA VAL A 122 -2.74 -9.94 -14.01
C VAL A 122 -1.57 -8.97 -13.82
N ALA A 123 -0.76 -9.19 -12.78
CA ALA A 123 0.48 -8.45 -12.59
C ALA A 123 1.54 -8.95 -13.60
N GLU A 124 2.16 -8.03 -14.31
CA GLU A 124 3.22 -8.32 -15.25
C GLU A 124 4.60 -8.31 -14.59
N ASN A 125 4.73 -7.54 -13.51
CA ASN A 125 5.99 -7.31 -12.84
C ASN A 125 5.94 -7.79 -11.40
N THR A 126 7.09 -8.25 -10.91
CA THR A 126 7.26 -8.68 -9.52
C THR A 126 8.58 -8.15 -8.95
N TRP A 127 8.73 -8.25 -7.67
CA TRP A 127 9.89 -7.80 -6.91
C TRP A 127 10.23 -8.74 -5.75
N LYS A 128 11.38 -8.51 -5.13
CA LYS A 128 11.86 -9.29 -3.98
C LYS A 128 12.23 -8.39 -2.81
N HIS A 129 12.26 -8.99 -1.65
CA HIS A 129 12.72 -8.30 -0.44
C HIS A 129 14.12 -7.70 -0.61
N GLY A 130 14.25 -6.43 -0.21
CA GLY A 130 15.51 -5.68 -0.25
C GLY A 130 15.85 -5.08 -1.61
N GLU A 131 15.05 -5.32 -2.66
CA GLU A 131 15.22 -4.58 -3.91
C GLU A 131 14.79 -3.13 -3.73
N VAL A 132 15.50 -2.24 -4.44
CA VAL A 132 15.13 -0.82 -4.56
C VAL A 132 14.75 -0.56 -6.00
N HIS A 133 13.52 -0.12 -6.21
CA HIS A 133 12.99 0.24 -7.53
C HIS A 133 12.81 1.75 -7.62
N THR A 134 13.10 2.31 -8.79
CA THR A 134 12.88 3.72 -9.06
C THR A 134 11.63 3.91 -9.89
N PHE A 135 10.64 4.60 -9.33
CA PHE A 135 9.42 5.04 -10.02
C PHE A 135 9.27 6.55 -9.85
N ALA A 136 8.95 7.27 -10.91
CA ALA A 136 8.80 8.73 -10.87
C ALA A 136 10.04 9.46 -10.31
N ASP A 137 11.24 8.97 -10.60
CA ASP A 137 12.51 9.42 -10.01
C ASP A 137 12.54 9.36 -8.46
N MET A 138 11.71 8.52 -7.85
CA MET A 138 11.66 8.24 -6.42
C MET A 138 12.07 6.81 -6.13
N GLU A 139 12.83 6.58 -5.06
CA GLU A 139 13.33 5.25 -4.68
C GLU A 139 12.39 4.57 -3.68
N PHE A 140 11.93 3.38 -4.05
CA PHE A 140 11.08 2.51 -3.22
C PHE A 140 11.84 1.23 -2.86
N GLU A 141 12.15 1.06 -1.58
CA GLU A 141 12.66 -0.21 -1.04
C GLU A 141 11.50 -1.17 -0.79
N ILE A 142 11.63 -2.40 -1.26
CA ILE A 142 10.62 -3.45 -1.10
C ILE A 142 10.92 -4.27 0.14
N ILE A 143 10.06 -4.18 1.12
CA ILE A 143 10.17 -4.93 2.38
C ILE A 143 9.07 -6.00 2.40
N HIS A 144 9.39 -7.22 1.97
CA HIS A 144 8.44 -8.33 1.99
C HIS A 144 8.10 -8.71 3.44
N THR A 145 6.83 -8.64 3.81
CA THR A 145 6.31 -8.86 5.17
C THR A 145 5.15 -9.86 5.15
N PRO A 146 5.42 -11.14 4.81
CA PRO A 146 4.37 -12.15 4.76
C PRO A 146 3.74 -12.39 6.13
N GLY A 147 2.49 -12.84 6.12
CA GLY A 147 1.73 -13.20 7.32
C GLY A 147 0.30 -12.65 7.34
N HIS A 148 0.00 -11.50 6.74
CA HIS A 148 -1.36 -11.10 6.38
C HIS A 148 -1.77 -11.79 5.06
N THR A 149 -0.93 -11.70 4.06
CA THR A 149 -0.93 -12.53 2.85
C THR A 149 0.45 -13.17 2.67
N LEU A 150 0.60 -14.07 1.70
CA LEU A 150 1.89 -14.68 1.39
C LEU A 150 2.85 -13.68 0.73
N GLY A 151 2.34 -12.82 -0.15
CA GLY A 151 3.11 -11.82 -0.90
C GLY A 151 3.07 -10.42 -0.30
N GLY A 152 2.53 -10.24 0.90
CA GLY A 152 2.43 -8.92 1.54
C GLY A 152 3.76 -8.19 1.64
N CYS A 153 3.82 -6.95 1.14
CA CYS A 153 5.00 -6.10 1.18
C CYS A 153 4.68 -4.75 1.81
N CYS A 154 5.64 -4.19 2.51
CA CYS A 154 5.69 -2.77 2.79
C CYS A 154 6.60 -2.09 1.75
N LEU A 155 6.19 -0.93 1.26
CA LEU A 155 6.93 -0.14 0.28
C LEU A 155 7.48 1.11 0.97
N ARG A 156 8.80 1.16 1.16
CA ARG A 156 9.46 2.29 1.82
C ARG A 156 9.92 3.30 0.78
N LEU A 157 9.30 4.45 0.73
CA LEU A 157 9.77 5.58 -0.04
C LEU A 157 10.88 6.29 0.72
N ILE A 158 12.07 6.31 0.12
CA ILE A 158 13.27 6.93 0.69
C ILE A 158 13.27 8.43 0.36
N VAL A 159 13.38 9.27 1.38
CA VAL A 159 13.36 10.74 1.28
C VAL A 159 14.65 11.33 1.80
N ASP A 160 15.26 12.26 1.05
CA ASP A 160 16.56 12.84 1.42
C ASP A 160 16.46 13.84 2.58
N ASP A 161 15.41 14.67 2.57
CA ASP A 161 15.18 15.70 3.56
C ASP A 161 13.86 15.45 4.29
N GLY A 162 13.88 14.67 5.37
CA GLY A 162 12.71 14.37 6.17
C GLY A 162 12.60 12.89 6.51
N PRO A 163 11.52 12.48 7.18
CA PRO A 163 11.28 11.09 7.48
C PRO A 163 10.91 10.31 6.22
N ASP A 164 11.33 9.05 6.15
CA ASP A 164 10.86 8.13 5.13
C ASP A 164 9.36 7.82 5.30
N HIS A 165 8.72 7.42 4.21
CA HIS A 165 7.33 7.01 4.20
C HIS A 165 7.22 5.51 3.93
N LEU A 166 6.56 4.77 4.83
CA LEU A 166 6.32 3.33 4.73
C LEU A 166 4.86 3.06 4.40
N PHE A 167 4.56 2.69 3.17
CA PHE A 167 3.23 2.21 2.77
C PHE A 167 3.12 0.74 3.20
N ALA A 168 2.49 0.54 4.34
CA ALA A 168 2.53 -0.74 5.04
C ALA A 168 1.45 -1.73 4.59
N GLY A 169 0.51 -1.31 3.73
CA GLY A 169 -0.67 -2.12 3.45
C GLY A 169 -1.30 -2.63 4.74
N ASP A 170 -1.63 -3.89 4.77
CA ASP A 170 -2.26 -4.53 5.93
C ASP A 170 -1.24 -5.28 6.82
N THR A 171 0.01 -4.80 6.86
CA THR A 171 1.03 -5.35 7.76
C THR A 171 0.97 -4.71 9.14
N LEU A 172 0.99 -3.38 9.23
CA LEU A 172 1.09 -2.63 10.48
C LEU A 172 0.12 -1.45 10.49
N PHE A 173 -0.71 -1.38 11.52
CA PHE A 173 -1.69 -0.30 11.77
C PHE A 173 -1.37 0.45 13.05
N GLN A 174 -1.97 1.63 13.23
CA GLN A 174 -1.92 2.32 14.51
C GLN A 174 -2.55 1.47 15.61
N GLY A 175 -1.72 0.98 16.55
CA GLY A 175 -2.15 0.15 17.67
C GLY A 175 -2.67 -1.24 17.28
N SER A 176 -2.45 -1.70 16.04
CA SER A 176 -2.92 -3.00 15.56
C SER A 176 -1.99 -3.58 14.48
N ILE A 177 -2.35 -4.74 13.97
CA ILE A 177 -1.70 -5.43 12.85
C ILE A 177 -2.75 -6.01 11.91
N GLY A 178 -2.35 -6.40 10.71
CA GLY A 178 -3.22 -7.07 9.75
C GLY A 178 -3.81 -8.37 10.28
N ARG A 179 -5.01 -8.68 9.81
CA ARG A 179 -5.66 -9.97 10.11
C ARG A 179 -4.91 -11.11 9.44
N THR A 180 -4.86 -12.24 10.11
CA THR A 180 -4.20 -13.46 9.61
C THR A 180 -5.15 -14.64 9.50
N ASP A 181 -6.44 -14.40 9.72
CA ASP A 181 -7.50 -15.40 9.73
C ASP A 181 -8.43 -15.31 8.49
N LEU A 182 -8.04 -14.51 7.48
CA LEU A 182 -8.83 -14.37 6.25
C LEU A 182 -8.72 -15.63 5.39
N PRO A 183 -9.85 -16.11 4.84
CA PRO A 183 -9.85 -17.33 4.02
C PRO A 183 -8.99 -17.18 2.77
N ASN A 184 -8.18 -18.18 2.49
CA ASN A 184 -7.33 -18.30 1.30
C ASN A 184 -6.25 -17.21 1.17
N SER A 185 -5.93 -16.46 2.23
CA SER A 185 -4.87 -15.44 2.19
C SER A 185 -3.47 -15.98 2.51
N GLY A 186 -3.39 -17.19 3.05
CA GLY A 186 -2.11 -17.74 3.56
C GLY A 186 -1.66 -17.06 4.86
N GLY A 187 -2.62 -16.54 5.65
CA GLY A 187 -2.35 -15.80 6.87
C GLY A 187 -1.65 -16.62 7.95
N ASP A 188 -0.67 -16.03 8.62
CA ASP A 188 0.11 -16.60 9.71
C ASP A 188 0.50 -15.50 10.72
N LEU A 189 -0.11 -15.55 11.91
CA LEU A 189 0.09 -14.53 12.93
C LEU A 189 1.53 -14.49 13.45
N GLU A 190 2.11 -15.64 13.70
CA GLU A 190 3.47 -15.69 14.26
C GLU A 190 4.49 -15.19 13.23
N LEU A 191 4.28 -15.54 11.97
CA LEU A 191 5.09 -15.06 10.87
C LEU A 191 4.97 -13.53 10.73
N LEU A 192 3.75 -12.98 10.73
CA LEU A 192 3.52 -11.52 10.64
C LEU A 192 4.22 -10.77 11.77
N LEU A 193 4.03 -11.21 13.01
CA LEU A 193 4.68 -10.60 14.17
C LEU A 193 6.22 -10.64 14.09
N ARG A 194 6.76 -11.75 13.61
CA ARG A 194 8.19 -11.91 13.38
C ARG A 194 8.69 -10.97 12.28
N MET A 195 7.99 -10.89 11.14
CA MET A 195 8.39 -10.02 10.04
C MET A 195 8.35 -8.55 10.41
N ILE A 196 7.37 -8.09 11.18
CA ILE A 196 7.34 -6.72 11.69
C ILE A 196 8.56 -6.45 12.56
N ARG A 197 8.90 -7.35 13.51
CA ARG A 197 10.05 -7.16 14.38
C ARG A 197 11.38 -7.21 13.66
N GLU A 198 11.55 -8.15 12.72
CA GLU A 198 12.82 -8.33 12.01
C GLU A 198 13.06 -7.30 10.91
N ARG A 199 11.99 -6.83 10.24
CA ARG A 199 12.09 -6.03 9.02
C ARG A 199 11.65 -4.58 9.16
N LEU A 200 10.70 -4.28 10.06
CA LEU A 200 10.23 -2.91 10.25
C LEU A 200 10.85 -2.23 11.48
N TRP A 201 11.14 -2.98 12.56
CA TRP A 201 11.79 -2.38 13.74
C TRP A 201 13.20 -1.83 13.52
N PRO A 202 14.00 -2.29 12.54
CA PRO A 202 15.27 -1.64 12.20
C PRO A 202 15.14 -0.27 11.53
N LEU A 203 13.96 0.08 11.03
CA LEU A 203 13.72 1.39 10.41
C LEU A 203 13.78 2.52 11.45
N ASP A 204 14.03 3.74 10.97
CA ASP A 204 14.07 4.93 11.82
C ASP A 204 12.72 5.15 12.52
N GLU A 205 12.76 5.60 13.78
CA GLU A 205 11.57 5.75 14.61
C GLU A 205 10.59 6.83 14.12
N ASP A 206 11.07 7.80 13.39
CA ASP A 206 10.29 8.87 12.77
C ASP A 206 9.72 8.50 11.39
N THR A 207 10.07 7.33 10.84
CA THR A 207 9.46 6.82 9.61
C THR A 207 7.94 6.84 9.73
N ILE A 208 7.28 7.56 8.82
CA ILE A 208 5.83 7.70 8.78
C ILE A 208 5.21 6.46 8.15
N VAL A 209 4.33 5.80 8.89
CA VAL A 209 3.63 4.61 8.42
C VAL A 209 2.26 4.99 7.86
N HIS A 210 2.01 4.58 6.61
CA HIS A 210 0.74 4.69 5.90
C HIS A 210 0.08 3.31 5.85
N PRO A 211 -0.81 2.98 6.81
CA PRO A 211 -1.50 1.71 6.80
C PRO A 211 -2.52 1.63 5.66
N GLY A 212 -2.87 0.41 5.23
CA GLY A 212 -3.98 0.17 4.30
C GLY A 212 -5.32 0.65 4.84
N HIS A 213 -5.49 0.65 6.17
CA HIS A 213 -6.70 1.13 6.84
C HIS A 213 -6.36 1.93 8.10
N GLY A 214 -7.22 2.90 8.43
CA GLY A 214 -7.10 3.70 9.65
C GLY A 214 -6.08 4.85 9.54
N PRO A 215 -5.74 5.48 10.67
CA PRO A 215 -4.89 6.67 10.68
C PRO A 215 -3.41 6.36 10.48
N LEU A 216 -2.64 7.39 10.12
CA LEU A 216 -1.19 7.34 10.06
C LEU A 216 -0.60 7.09 11.46
N THR A 217 0.60 6.50 11.48
CA THR A 217 1.39 6.31 12.69
C THR A 217 2.89 6.44 12.37
N THR A 218 3.76 6.09 13.31
CA THR A 218 5.21 6.01 13.06
C THR A 218 5.77 4.69 13.59
N ILE A 219 6.91 4.27 13.07
CA ILE A 219 7.61 3.08 13.58
C ILE A 219 7.89 3.22 15.07
N GLY A 220 8.35 4.37 15.54
CA GLY A 220 8.63 4.61 16.96
C GLY A 220 7.37 4.56 17.84
N GLN A 221 6.24 5.05 17.36
CA GLN A 221 4.99 4.94 18.11
C GLN A 221 4.58 3.47 18.26
N GLU A 222 4.59 2.70 17.19
CA GLU A 222 4.18 1.29 17.23
C GLU A 222 5.14 0.42 18.04
N LYS A 223 6.45 0.68 17.98
CA LYS A 223 7.41 0.02 18.87
C LYS A 223 7.07 0.20 20.36
N ARG A 224 6.58 1.40 20.73
CA ARG A 224 6.28 1.73 22.14
C ARG A 224 4.91 1.27 22.58
N THR A 225 3.91 1.31 21.72
CA THR A 225 2.50 1.26 22.15
C THR A 225 1.67 0.15 21.52
N ASN A 226 2.14 -0.52 20.47
CA ASN A 226 1.35 -1.54 19.78
C ASN A 226 1.15 -2.78 20.68
N PRO A 227 -0.08 -3.11 21.06
CA PRO A 227 -0.35 -4.19 22.02
C PRO A 227 -0.04 -5.59 21.47
N PHE A 228 0.01 -5.77 20.14
CA PHE A 228 0.34 -7.05 19.51
C PHE A 228 1.84 -7.32 19.47
N LEU A 229 2.66 -6.28 19.62
CA LEU A 229 4.10 -6.31 19.38
C LEU A 229 4.92 -6.13 20.66
N ASN A 230 4.28 -5.70 21.75
CA ASN A 230 4.89 -5.57 23.06
C ASN A 230 4.88 -6.90 23.80
N ASP A 231 5.85 -7.09 24.75
CA ASP A 231 6.14 -8.33 25.49
C ASP A 231 5.00 -8.79 26.43
N GLY A 232 3.82 -8.94 25.95
CA GLY A 232 2.65 -9.40 26.70
C GLY A 232 1.60 -10.07 25.83
N PHE A 233 1.70 -9.94 24.54
CA PHE A 233 0.75 -10.55 23.62
C PHE A 233 1.09 -12.05 23.46
N ARG A 234 0.44 -12.88 24.28
CA ARG A 234 0.34 -14.32 24.04
C ARG A 234 -0.91 -14.53 23.20
N GLY A 235 -0.75 -14.80 21.92
CA GLY A 235 -1.87 -15.18 21.08
C GLY A 235 -2.71 -16.22 21.79
N ARG A 236 -4.02 -15.97 21.92
CA ARG A 236 -4.94 -17.00 22.41
C ARG A 236 -5.04 -18.01 21.27
N GLY A 237 -4.43 -19.19 21.49
CA GLY A 237 -4.60 -20.34 20.64
C GLY A 237 -6.03 -20.83 20.58
#